data_ec33220523e16ffbf05fd326a7c7b4cb
#
_entry.id   ec33220523e16ffbf05fd326a7c7b4cb
#
_cell.length_a   1.000
_cell.length_b   1.000
_cell.length_c   1.000
_cell.angle_alpha   90.00
_cell.angle_beta   90.00
_cell.angle_gamma   90.00
#
_symmetry.space_group_name_H-M   'P 1'
#
loop_
_entity.id
_entity.type
_entity.pdbx_description
1 polymer ?
#
loop_
_entity_poly.entity_id
_entity_poly.type
_entity_poly.pdbx_seq_one_letter_code
_entity_poly.pdbx_strand_id
1 'polypeptide(L)'
;MKLLLALIFFSISRCLFAQQMHIGLLTEFDIKKLKINKAIGNYHVMTDSTYLGFANSTDIIDVIYVSPNKMTVNFQGNSYDNINNLFLYALFEEQSIQLTGISPGFNSRQYEGDFEISAGKSGVRVINNIDLEAYLEGVIESEAGSSQHYEYYKVQAIISRTYAKKNEGKHKLEGFQLCDKVHCQVYHNKRLNNPIIDSAVSNTGYQILSDKNDKYAPTFFSANCGGQTCNPSYIWKESIEGLTSFKDTFCVYSKQATWTKSIPYIDWVTFIVKKYNFPIDDSLSLQLLNNFKQDERQAFYIDPSYGIPLKELREKFKLKSTYFSVRKDGEYMVISGRGFGHGVGLCQEGAMKMARTNYSCNQIIKFYFPDYLISKIIYN
;
A
#
# COMPACT_ATOMS: atom_id res chain seq x y z
N MET A 1 -10.87 8.93 -39.21
CA MET A 1 -10.46 10.30 -38.86
C MET A 1 -11.47 11.07 -38.00
N LYS A 2 -12.77 11.14 -38.36
CA LYS A 2 -13.80 11.83 -37.53
C LYS A 2 -14.07 11.17 -36.18
N LEU A 3 -13.99 9.83 -36.06
CA LEU A 3 -14.17 9.10 -34.78
C LEU A 3 -12.99 9.32 -33.83
N LEU A 4 -11.77 9.40 -34.35
CA LEU A 4 -10.55 9.67 -33.58
C LEU A 4 -10.56 11.10 -33.00
N LEU A 5 -11.06 12.08 -33.79
CA LEU A 5 -11.22 13.47 -33.35
C LEU A 5 -12.33 13.60 -32.25
N ALA A 6 -13.42 12.82 -32.31
CA ALA A 6 -14.45 12.79 -31.30
C ALA A 6 -13.95 12.21 -29.96
N LEU A 7 -13.14 11.16 -30.01
CA LEU A 7 -12.49 10.58 -28.83
C LEU A 7 -11.47 11.54 -28.18
N ILE A 8 -10.72 12.29 -28.97
CA ILE A 8 -9.79 13.32 -28.49
C ILE A 8 -10.57 14.49 -27.86
N PHE A 9 -11.70 14.91 -28.41
CA PHE A 9 -12.53 15.96 -27.83
C PHE A 9 -13.23 15.52 -26.52
N PHE A 10 -13.63 14.25 -26.39
CA PHE A 10 -14.23 13.70 -25.18
C PHE A 10 -13.20 13.56 -24.03
N SER A 11 -11.95 13.20 -24.34
CA SER A 11 -10.88 13.13 -23.34
C SER A 11 -10.46 14.52 -22.83
N ILE A 12 -10.55 15.56 -23.66
CA ILE A 12 -10.19 16.95 -23.28
C ILE A 12 -11.23 17.57 -22.33
N SER A 13 -12.51 17.21 -22.41
CA SER A 13 -13.52 17.74 -21.48
C SER A 13 -13.46 17.14 -20.06
N ARG A 14 -12.84 15.97 -19.88
CA ARG A 14 -12.57 15.35 -18.56
C ARG A 14 -11.39 15.99 -17.82
N CYS A 15 -10.53 16.75 -18.52
CA CYS A 15 -9.22 17.15 -18.00
C CYS A 15 -9.18 18.47 -17.23
N LEU A 16 -10.28 19.15 -16.95
CA LEU A 16 -10.16 20.52 -16.43
C LEU A 16 -9.86 20.63 -14.93
N PHE A 17 -10.05 19.57 -14.09
CA PHE A 17 -9.77 19.65 -12.65
C PHE A 17 -9.43 18.33 -11.95
N ALA A 18 -9.47 17.16 -12.58
CA ALA A 18 -9.18 15.87 -11.96
C ALA A 18 -7.71 15.46 -12.18
N GLN A 19 -7.01 15.17 -11.10
CA GLN A 19 -5.65 14.66 -11.21
C GLN A 19 -5.65 13.16 -11.48
N GLN A 20 -5.29 12.76 -12.69
CA GLN A 20 -5.17 11.34 -13.06
C GLN A 20 -3.95 10.69 -12.42
N MET A 21 -4.15 9.48 -11.90
CA MET A 21 -3.13 8.61 -11.35
C MET A 21 -3.02 7.33 -12.20
N HIS A 22 -1.79 6.89 -12.43
CA HIS A 22 -1.49 5.64 -13.12
C HIS A 22 -1.05 4.62 -12.09
N ILE A 23 -1.91 3.65 -11.77
CA ILE A 23 -1.68 2.65 -10.73
C ILE A 23 -1.41 1.29 -11.35
N GLY A 24 -0.23 0.72 -11.09
CA GLY A 24 0.07 -0.67 -11.46
C GLY A 24 -0.73 -1.63 -10.56
N LEU A 25 -1.65 -2.38 -11.16
CA LEU A 25 -2.51 -3.34 -10.47
C LEU A 25 -1.96 -4.75 -10.56
N LEU A 26 -2.25 -5.57 -9.52
CA LEU A 26 -1.95 -7.00 -9.50
C LEU A 26 -0.45 -7.30 -9.68
N THR A 27 0.39 -6.36 -9.27
CA THR A 27 1.84 -6.39 -9.51
C THR A 27 2.59 -7.50 -8.75
N GLU A 28 1.89 -8.24 -7.86
CA GLU A 28 2.42 -9.46 -7.22
C GLU A 28 2.30 -10.72 -8.07
N PHE A 29 1.55 -10.70 -9.20
CA PHE A 29 1.24 -11.90 -9.98
C PHE A 29 1.90 -11.87 -11.36
N ASP A 30 2.46 -13.01 -11.79
CA ASP A 30 2.84 -13.26 -13.19
C ASP A 30 1.62 -13.78 -13.95
N ILE A 31 0.71 -12.87 -14.34
CA ILE A 31 -0.59 -13.20 -14.89
C ILE A 31 -0.45 -13.80 -16.29
N LYS A 32 -0.88 -15.06 -16.47
CA LYS A 32 -0.92 -15.75 -17.76
C LYS A 32 -2.31 -15.71 -18.40
N LYS A 33 -3.36 -15.69 -17.58
CA LYS A 33 -4.74 -15.54 -18.04
C LYS A 33 -5.53 -14.68 -17.08
N LEU A 34 -6.09 -13.59 -17.59
CA LEU A 34 -6.94 -12.64 -16.87
C LEU A 34 -8.33 -12.64 -17.49
N LYS A 35 -9.35 -12.63 -16.65
CA LYS A 35 -10.73 -12.39 -17.06
C LYS A 35 -11.18 -11.02 -16.56
N ILE A 36 -11.79 -10.25 -17.46
CA ILE A 36 -12.43 -8.97 -17.19
C ILE A 36 -13.92 -9.15 -17.38
N ASN A 37 -14.71 -8.84 -16.39
CA ASN A 37 -16.15 -9.06 -16.42
C ASN A 37 -16.89 -8.10 -15.48
N LYS A 38 -18.21 -8.26 -15.38
CA LYS A 38 -19.09 -7.48 -14.48
C LYS A 38 -18.86 -5.98 -14.59
N ALA A 39 -18.74 -5.48 -15.82
CA ALA A 39 -18.67 -4.03 -16.02
C ALA A 39 -19.93 -3.36 -15.47
N ILE A 40 -19.73 -2.27 -14.71
CA ILE A 40 -20.79 -1.34 -14.34
C ILE A 40 -20.64 -0.16 -15.30
N GLY A 41 -21.67 0.10 -16.09
CA GLY A 41 -21.60 1.02 -17.23
C GLY A 41 -21.01 0.36 -18.48
N ASN A 42 -20.60 1.17 -19.45
CA ASN A 42 -20.07 0.71 -20.72
C ASN A 42 -18.62 1.19 -20.93
N TYR A 43 -17.80 0.28 -21.42
CA TYR A 43 -16.40 0.58 -21.74
C TYR A 43 -16.17 0.49 -23.25
N HIS A 44 -15.53 1.49 -23.83
CA HIS A 44 -14.92 1.33 -25.15
C HIS A 44 -13.74 0.37 -25.04
N VAL A 45 -13.74 -0.66 -25.86
CA VAL A 45 -12.67 -1.67 -25.92
C VAL A 45 -11.92 -1.48 -27.23
N MET A 46 -10.61 -1.27 -27.16
CA MET A 46 -9.78 -1.09 -28.33
C MET A 46 -8.36 -1.61 -28.12
N THR A 47 -7.70 -1.93 -29.21
CA THR A 47 -6.26 -2.25 -29.27
C THR A 47 -5.48 -1.05 -29.77
N ASP A 48 -4.15 -1.20 -29.97
CA ASP A 48 -3.31 -0.15 -30.57
C ASP A 48 -3.84 0.43 -31.87
N SER A 49 -4.56 -0.40 -32.67
CA SER A 49 -4.97 -0.04 -34.03
C SER A 49 -6.43 -0.25 -34.34
N THR A 50 -7.17 -0.97 -33.50
CA THR A 50 -8.53 -1.43 -33.82
C THR A 50 -9.49 -1.19 -32.68
N TYR A 51 -10.64 -0.60 -32.99
CA TYR A 51 -11.78 -0.54 -32.09
C TYR A 51 -12.55 -1.85 -32.13
N LEU A 52 -12.74 -2.50 -30.97
CA LEU A 52 -13.35 -3.82 -30.85
C LEU A 52 -14.85 -3.75 -30.52
N GLY A 53 -15.32 -2.66 -29.92
CA GLY A 53 -16.71 -2.46 -29.53
C GLY A 53 -16.89 -1.93 -28.12
N PHE A 54 -18.09 -2.11 -27.56
CA PHE A 54 -18.43 -1.77 -26.19
C PHE A 54 -18.52 -3.02 -25.32
N ALA A 55 -17.90 -3.01 -24.15
CA ALA A 55 -18.12 -4.00 -23.12
C ALA A 55 -19.16 -3.49 -22.11
N ASN A 56 -20.11 -4.30 -21.75
CA ASN A 56 -21.18 -4.05 -20.77
C ASN A 56 -21.18 -5.12 -19.65
N SER A 57 -22.18 -5.11 -18.79
CA SER A 57 -22.27 -6.00 -17.62
C SER A 57 -22.31 -7.50 -17.94
N THR A 58 -22.71 -7.88 -19.15
CA THR A 58 -22.82 -9.28 -19.59
C THR A 58 -21.61 -9.78 -20.35
N ASP A 59 -20.77 -8.85 -20.83
CA ASP A 59 -19.60 -9.18 -21.63
C ASP A 59 -18.46 -9.73 -20.75
N ILE A 60 -17.68 -10.62 -21.34
CA ILE A 60 -16.44 -11.15 -20.78
C ILE A 60 -15.33 -10.86 -21.78
N ILE A 61 -14.22 -10.34 -21.26
CA ILE A 61 -12.98 -10.22 -22.02
C ILE A 61 -11.96 -11.18 -21.39
N ASP A 62 -11.49 -12.17 -22.14
CA ASP A 62 -10.40 -13.02 -21.74
C ASP A 62 -9.08 -12.49 -22.34
N VAL A 63 -8.10 -12.21 -21.50
CA VAL A 63 -6.75 -11.80 -21.91
C VAL A 63 -5.79 -12.92 -21.58
N ILE A 64 -5.08 -13.43 -22.60
CA ILE A 64 -4.16 -14.56 -22.50
C ILE A 64 -2.76 -14.11 -22.93
N TYR A 65 -1.82 -14.19 -22.01
CA TYR A 65 -0.40 -13.91 -22.29
C TYR A 65 0.19 -15.01 -23.19
N VAL A 66 0.85 -14.62 -24.26
CA VAL A 66 1.53 -15.52 -25.21
C VAL A 66 3.04 -15.43 -25.04
N SER A 67 3.58 -14.23 -25.16
CA SER A 67 5.02 -13.95 -25.03
C SER A 67 5.22 -12.44 -24.77
N PRO A 68 6.43 -11.96 -24.51
CA PRO A 68 6.69 -10.52 -24.43
C PRO A 68 6.11 -9.77 -25.64
N ASN A 69 5.35 -8.71 -25.37
CA ASN A 69 4.65 -7.87 -26.34
C ASN A 69 3.56 -8.61 -27.17
N LYS A 70 3.10 -9.79 -26.73
CA LYS A 70 2.06 -10.54 -27.42
C LYS A 70 1.06 -11.17 -26.45
N MET A 71 -0.21 -10.88 -26.68
CA MET A 71 -1.34 -11.53 -26.01
C MET A 71 -2.46 -11.82 -26.99
N THR A 72 -3.33 -12.76 -26.64
CA THR A 72 -4.59 -13.01 -27.32
C THR A 72 -5.72 -12.41 -26.49
N VAL A 73 -6.63 -11.71 -27.13
CA VAL A 73 -7.83 -11.12 -26.51
C VAL A 73 -9.06 -11.78 -27.13
N ASN A 74 -9.89 -12.42 -26.30
CA ASN A 74 -11.19 -12.94 -26.73
C ASN A 74 -12.30 -12.02 -26.23
N PHE A 75 -13.10 -11.50 -27.15
CA PHE A 75 -14.17 -10.58 -26.86
C PHE A 75 -15.34 -10.72 -27.84
N GLN A 76 -16.59 -10.84 -27.34
CA GLN A 76 -17.81 -10.96 -28.14
C GLN A 76 -17.73 -12.03 -29.24
N GLY A 77 -17.22 -13.21 -28.90
CA GLY A 77 -17.11 -14.36 -29.80
C GLY A 77 -15.95 -14.31 -30.79
N ASN A 78 -15.19 -13.21 -30.82
CA ASN A 78 -14.01 -13.06 -31.68
C ASN A 78 -12.72 -13.27 -30.89
N SER A 79 -11.66 -13.75 -31.57
CA SER A 79 -10.31 -13.87 -31.04
C SER A 79 -9.37 -12.94 -31.80
N TYR A 80 -8.62 -12.13 -31.06
CA TYR A 80 -7.67 -11.16 -31.59
C TYR A 80 -6.28 -11.55 -31.11
N ASP A 81 -5.44 -12.00 -32.03
CA ASP A 81 -4.10 -12.49 -31.75
C ASP A 81 -3.03 -11.41 -31.96
N ASN A 82 -1.87 -11.62 -31.34
CA ASN A 82 -0.70 -10.74 -31.44
C ASN A 82 -0.96 -9.29 -31.00
N ILE A 83 -1.89 -9.10 -30.07
CA ILE A 83 -2.17 -7.80 -29.48
C ILE A 83 -1.06 -7.44 -28.49
N ASN A 84 -0.55 -6.22 -28.56
CA ASN A 84 0.42 -5.69 -27.62
C ASN A 84 -0.30 -4.97 -26.44
N ASN A 85 -1.22 -4.06 -26.76
CA ASN A 85 -1.99 -3.30 -25.79
C ASN A 85 -3.48 -3.42 -26.04
N LEU A 86 -4.23 -3.54 -24.94
CA LEU A 86 -5.70 -3.48 -24.86
C LEU A 86 -6.06 -2.31 -23.96
N PHE A 87 -6.94 -1.42 -24.42
CA PHE A 87 -7.43 -0.28 -23.68
C PHE A 87 -8.92 -0.42 -23.42
N LEU A 88 -9.31 -0.10 -22.18
CA LEU A 88 -10.71 0.03 -21.78
C LEU A 88 -10.93 1.46 -21.28
N TYR A 89 -11.73 2.22 -22.01
CA TYR A 89 -12.09 3.59 -21.65
C TYR A 89 -13.50 3.65 -21.14
N ALA A 90 -13.69 4.08 -19.90
CA ALA A 90 -14.98 4.31 -19.30
C ALA A 90 -15.69 5.49 -19.98
N LEU A 91 -16.99 5.37 -20.25
CA LEU A 91 -17.77 6.47 -20.86
C LEU A 91 -18.09 7.58 -19.86
N PHE A 92 -18.28 7.23 -18.60
CA PHE A 92 -18.66 8.16 -17.52
C PHE A 92 -17.83 7.84 -16.26
N GLU A 93 -17.85 8.75 -15.30
CA GLU A 93 -17.31 8.52 -13.96
C GLU A 93 -18.04 7.37 -13.25
N GLU A 94 -17.43 6.83 -12.20
CA GLU A 94 -17.96 5.72 -11.39
C GLU A 94 -18.18 4.38 -12.12
N GLN A 95 -17.83 4.29 -13.41
CA GLN A 95 -17.85 3.02 -14.11
C GLN A 95 -16.71 2.12 -13.64
N SER A 96 -17.00 0.84 -13.52
CA SER A 96 -16.01 -0.12 -12.96
C SER A 96 -16.06 -1.47 -13.67
N ILE A 97 -14.94 -2.18 -13.59
CA ILE A 97 -14.79 -3.57 -14.05
C ILE A 97 -14.30 -4.46 -12.93
N GLN A 98 -14.56 -5.75 -13.04
CA GLN A 98 -14.00 -6.77 -12.17
C GLN A 98 -12.87 -7.51 -12.88
N LEU A 99 -11.70 -7.55 -12.25
CA LEU A 99 -10.53 -8.31 -12.67
C LEU A 99 -10.48 -9.63 -11.89
N THR A 100 -10.38 -10.74 -12.59
CA THR A 100 -10.34 -12.09 -12.01
C THR A 100 -9.14 -12.85 -12.58
N GLY A 101 -8.24 -13.31 -11.72
CA GLY A 101 -7.11 -14.16 -12.12
C GLY A 101 -7.56 -15.58 -12.40
N ILE A 102 -7.18 -16.08 -13.55
CA ILE A 102 -7.43 -17.48 -13.95
C ILE A 102 -6.12 -18.27 -13.85
N SER A 103 -4.99 -17.67 -14.23
CA SER A 103 -3.65 -18.26 -14.08
C SER A 103 -2.61 -17.17 -13.81
N PRO A 104 -2.06 -17.08 -12.58
CA PRO A 104 -2.54 -17.76 -11.38
C PRO A 104 -3.94 -17.31 -10.96
N GLY A 105 -4.65 -18.14 -10.19
CA GLY A 105 -5.93 -17.76 -9.61
C GLY A 105 -5.75 -16.78 -8.45
N PHE A 106 -6.56 -15.73 -8.42
CA PHE A 106 -6.66 -14.80 -7.28
C PHE A 106 -8.11 -14.34 -7.10
N ASN A 107 -8.42 -13.83 -5.91
CA ASN A 107 -9.74 -13.28 -5.62
C ASN A 107 -10.03 -12.09 -6.53
N SER A 108 -11.25 -12.06 -7.08
CA SER A 108 -11.69 -10.97 -7.94
C SER A 108 -11.59 -9.62 -7.24
N ARG A 109 -11.13 -8.61 -7.98
CA ARG A 109 -11.01 -7.22 -7.51
C ARG A 109 -11.75 -6.30 -8.47
N GLN A 110 -12.44 -5.31 -7.93
CA GLN A 110 -13.22 -4.34 -8.72
C GLN A 110 -12.56 -2.97 -8.68
N TYR A 111 -12.40 -2.35 -9.85
CA TYR A 111 -11.75 -1.06 -10.00
C TYR A 111 -12.52 -0.12 -10.92
N GLU A 112 -12.43 1.17 -10.66
CA GLU A 112 -13.00 2.26 -11.47
C GLU A 112 -11.95 2.86 -12.42
N GLY A 113 -12.42 3.69 -13.37
CA GLY A 113 -11.58 4.44 -14.29
C GLY A 113 -11.23 3.68 -15.55
N ASP A 114 -10.18 4.12 -16.23
CA ASP A 114 -9.70 3.54 -17.47
C ASP A 114 -8.59 2.52 -17.21
N PHE A 115 -8.37 1.63 -18.19
CA PHE A 115 -7.37 0.57 -18.04
C PHE A 115 -6.52 0.44 -19.31
N GLU A 116 -5.21 0.31 -19.08
CA GLU A 116 -4.24 -0.15 -20.06
C GLU A 116 -3.76 -1.53 -19.66
N ILE A 117 -3.89 -2.50 -20.55
CA ILE A 117 -3.51 -3.89 -20.33
C ILE A 117 -2.53 -4.29 -21.41
N SER A 118 -1.34 -4.72 -21.03
CA SER A 118 -0.26 -5.01 -21.98
C SER A 118 0.44 -6.32 -21.69
N ALA A 119 1.07 -6.90 -22.71
CA ALA A 119 1.93 -8.06 -22.58
C ALA A 119 3.32 -7.65 -22.09
N GLY A 120 3.57 -7.84 -20.79
CA GLY A 120 4.86 -7.56 -20.15
C GLY A 120 5.93 -8.61 -20.44
N LYS A 121 7.04 -8.59 -19.70
CA LYS A 121 8.15 -9.54 -19.85
C LYS A 121 7.77 -10.98 -19.49
N SER A 122 6.99 -11.17 -18.41
CA SER A 122 6.65 -12.49 -17.87
C SER A 122 5.15 -12.75 -17.77
N GLY A 123 4.29 -11.77 -18.08
CA GLY A 123 2.82 -11.89 -17.94
C GLY A 123 2.11 -10.64 -18.38
N VAL A 124 0.79 -10.65 -18.21
CA VAL A 124 -0.09 -9.50 -18.44
C VAL A 124 0.16 -8.44 -17.37
N ARG A 125 0.34 -7.20 -17.78
CA ARG A 125 0.41 -6.01 -16.94
C ARG A 125 -0.91 -5.26 -17.03
N VAL A 126 -1.36 -4.73 -15.90
CA VAL A 126 -2.57 -3.92 -15.81
C VAL A 126 -2.22 -2.58 -15.17
N ILE A 127 -2.51 -1.50 -15.85
CA ILE A 127 -2.40 -0.13 -15.33
C ILE A 127 -3.81 0.45 -15.28
N ASN A 128 -4.19 0.97 -14.14
CA ASN A 128 -5.45 1.68 -13.92
C ASN A 128 -5.21 3.19 -13.98
N ASN A 129 -5.89 3.88 -14.87
CA ASN A 129 -5.92 5.32 -14.96
C ASN A 129 -7.16 5.82 -14.22
N ILE A 130 -6.97 6.47 -13.10
CA ILE A 130 -8.03 6.81 -12.17
C ILE A 130 -7.82 8.21 -11.59
N ASP A 131 -8.89 8.90 -11.28
CA ASP A 131 -8.84 10.15 -10.51
C ASP A 131 -8.20 9.91 -9.13
N LEU A 132 -7.38 10.87 -8.65
CA LEU A 132 -6.69 10.75 -7.35
C LEU A 132 -7.67 10.54 -6.19
N GLU A 133 -8.78 11.26 -6.15
CA GLU A 133 -9.73 11.17 -5.03
C GLU A 133 -10.46 9.82 -5.05
N ALA A 134 -10.87 9.32 -6.22
CA ALA A 134 -11.44 7.98 -6.37
C ALA A 134 -10.44 6.86 -6.00
N TYR A 135 -9.17 7.02 -6.38
CA TYR A 135 -8.09 6.12 -5.92
C TYR A 135 -7.98 6.12 -4.39
N LEU A 136 -8.02 7.29 -3.74
CA LEU A 136 -7.92 7.41 -2.29
C LEU A 136 -9.07 6.73 -1.56
N GLU A 137 -10.28 6.77 -2.10
CA GLU A 137 -11.43 6.05 -1.51
C GLU A 137 -11.17 4.55 -1.40
N GLY A 138 -10.65 3.94 -2.47
CA GLY A 138 -10.27 2.53 -2.48
C GLY A 138 -9.08 2.21 -1.57
N VAL A 139 -8.07 3.09 -1.52
CA VAL A 139 -6.93 2.97 -0.60
C VAL A 139 -7.40 3.01 0.85
N ILE A 140 -8.23 3.98 1.22
CA ILE A 140 -8.71 4.16 2.60
C ILE A 140 -9.49 2.93 3.05
N GLU A 141 -10.40 2.41 2.23
CA GLU A 141 -11.14 1.21 2.59
C GLU A 141 -10.23 -0.03 2.67
N SER A 142 -9.26 -0.16 1.77
CA SER A 142 -8.30 -1.28 1.74
C SER A 142 -7.34 -1.27 2.95
N GLU A 143 -6.88 -0.10 3.38
CA GLU A 143 -5.94 0.06 4.50
C GLU A 143 -6.62 0.07 5.88
N ALA A 144 -7.78 0.70 5.99
CA ALA A 144 -8.46 0.99 7.24
C ALA A 144 -9.69 0.14 7.51
N GLY A 145 -10.24 -0.49 6.46
CA GLY A 145 -11.53 -1.18 6.52
C GLY A 145 -12.72 -0.21 6.51
N SER A 146 -13.92 -0.77 6.46
CA SER A 146 -15.17 -0.04 6.23
C SER A 146 -15.90 0.44 7.49
N SER A 147 -15.31 0.33 8.69
CA SER A 147 -16.04 0.58 9.96
C SER A 147 -15.30 1.50 10.94
N GLN A 148 -14.56 2.47 10.42
CA GLN A 148 -13.84 3.42 11.26
C GLN A 148 -14.60 4.74 11.45
N HIS A 149 -14.12 5.56 12.39
CA HIS A 149 -14.68 6.88 12.68
C HIS A 149 -14.38 7.88 11.56
N TYR A 150 -15.28 8.78 11.26
CA TYR A 150 -15.17 9.79 10.21
C TYR A 150 -13.89 10.64 10.31
N GLU A 151 -13.53 11.09 11.53
CA GLU A 151 -12.30 11.87 11.74
C GLU A 151 -11.04 11.09 11.37
N TYR A 152 -11.01 9.77 11.61
CA TYR A 152 -9.90 8.93 11.18
C TYR A 152 -9.83 8.80 9.64
N TYR A 153 -10.97 8.66 8.96
CA TYR A 153 -10.98 8.63 7.50
C TYR A 153 -10.45 9.93 6.89
N LYS A 154 -10.74 11.09 7.49
CA LYS A 154 -10.13 12.38 7.07
C LYS A 154 -8.61 12.36 7.25
N VAL A 155 -8.12 11.85 8.39
CA VAL A 155 -6.67 11.69 8.60
C VAL A 155 -6.07 10.82 7.50
N GLN A 156 -6.66 9.65 7.26
CA GLN A 156 -6.16 8.71 6.25
C GLN A 156 -6.19 9.32 4.84
N ALA A 157 -7.23 10.08 4.49
CA ALA A 157 -7.33 10.78 3.21
C ALA A 157 -6.17 11.78 3.02
N ILE A 158 -5.89 12.62 4.01
CA ILE A 158 -4.82 13.62 3.94
C ILE A 158 -3.45 12.95 3.83
N ILE A 159 -3.15 11.95 4.67
CA ILE A 159 -1.83 11.29 4.65
C ILE A 159 -1.63 10.44 3.40
N SER A 160 -2.67 9.75 2.91
CA SER A 160 -2.59 8.94 1.69
C SER A 160 -2.46 9.82 0.45
N ARG A 161 -3.15 10.95 0.38
CA ARG A 161 -2.99 11.95 -0.69
C ARG A 161 -1.57 12.53 -0.71
N THR A 162 -1.05 12.88 0.46
CA THR A 162 0.33 13.37 0.59
C THR A 162 1.34 12.33 0.13
N TYR A 163 1.15 11.07 0.54
CA TYR A 163 2.00 9.97 0.11
C TYR A 163 1.97 9.77 -1.40
N ALA A 164 0.78 9.75 -2.00
CA ALA A 164 0.61 9.58 -3.43
C ALA A 164 1.34 10.67 -4.21
N LYS A 165 1.15 11.94 -3.82
CA LYS A 165 1.82 13.10 -4.44
C LYS A 165 3.34 13.06 -4.28
N LYS A 166 3.83 12.76 -3.08
CA LYS A 166 5.26 12.68 -2.80
C LYS A 166 5.96 11.59 -3.59
N ASN A 167 5.28 10.50 -3.87
CA ASN A 167 5.87 9.27 -4.43
C ASN A 167 5.41 8.98 -5.88
N GLU A 168 4.81 9.91 -6.58
CA GLU A 168 4.29 9.71 -7.95
C GLU A 168 5.34 9.30 -8.99
N GLY A 169 6.62 9.47 -8.70
CA GLY A 169 7.72 9.03 -9.54
C GLY A 169 8.29 7.64 -9.23
N LYS A 170 7.76 6.95 -8.20
CA LYS A 170 8.39 5.76 -7.60
C LYS A 170 8.54 4.58 -8.56
N HIS A 171 7.59 4.40 -9.48
CA HIS A 171 7.57 3.33 -10.49
C HIS A 171 7.64 3.87 -11.93
N LYS A 172 8.20 5.07 -12.13
CA LYS A 172 8.30 5.69 -13.46
C LYS A 172 8.96 4.79 -14.51
N LEU A 173 9.99 4.04 -14.12
CA LEU A 173 10.68 3.10 -15.03
C LEU A 173 9.83 1.88 -15.41
N GLU A 174 8.78 1.61 -14.62
CA GLU A 174 7.83 0.53 -14.86
C GLU A 174 6.59 1.02 -15.63
N GLY A 175 6.50 2.32 -15.94
CA GLY A 175 5.42 2.93 -16.71
C GLY A 175 4.16 3.29 -15.91
N PHE A 176 4.22 3.29 -14.58
CA PHE A 176 3.14 3.75 -13.71
C PHE A 176 3.71 4.54 -12.51
N GLN A 177 2.84 5.14 -11.70
CA GLN A 177 3.25 6.00 -10.58
C GLN A 177 3.40 5.22 -9.28
N LEU A 178 2.37 4.47 -8.89
CA LEU A 178 2.31 3.68 -7.66
C LEU A 178 1.83 2.26 -7.96
N CYS A 179 2.19 1.30 -7.12
CA CYS A 179 1.64 -0.06 -7.17
C CYS A 179 0.54 -0.25 -6.12
N ASP A 180 -0.27 -1.29 -6.29
CA ASP A 180 -1.42 -1.65 -5.45
C ASP A 180 -1.06 -2.40 -4.15
N LYS A 181 0.25 -2.50 -3.79
CA LYS A 181 0.75 -3.25 -2.64
C LYS A 181 1.14 -2.36 -1.47
N VAL A 182 1.40 -3.00 -0.31
CA VAL A 182 2.01 -2.39 0.89
C VAL A 182 3.35 -1.67 0.63
N HIS A 183 4.01 -1.93 -0.49
CA HIS A 183 5.20 -1.22 -0.95
C HIS A 183 4.91 0.25 -1.27
N CYS A 184 3.69 0.54 -1.74
CA CYS A 184 3.17 1.89 -1.91
C CYS A 184 2.01 2.13 -0.94
N GLN A 185 0.80 1.81 -1.33
CA GLN A 185 -0.42 1.83 -0.52
C GLN A 185 -1.31 0.68 -1.00
N VAL A 186 -1.94 -0.04 -0.07
CA VAL A 186 -2.83 -1.14 -0.45
C VAL A 186 -4.05 -0.58 -1.20
N TYR A 187 -4.22 -1.04 -2.44
CA TYR A 187 -5.35 -0.67 -3.29
C TYR A 187 -5.91 -1.93 -3.96
N HIS A 188 -6.76 -2.67 -3.24
CA HIS A 188 -7.26 -3.97 -3.70
C HIS A 188 -8.63 -3.92 -4.35
N ASN A 189 -9.38 -2.83 -4.17
CA ASN A 189 -10.67 -2.58 -4.82
C ASN A 189 -10.95 -1.07 -4.81
N LYS A 190 -11.91 -0.63 -5.66
CA LYS A 190 -12.60 0.63 -5.42
C LYS A 190 -13.29 0.59 -4.06
N ARG A 191 -13.76 1.71 -3.52
CA ARG A 191 -14.61 1.70 -2.33
C ARG A 191 -15.91 0.93 -2.61
N LEU A 192 -16.25 -0.01 -1.75
CA LEU A 192 -17.39 -0.91 -1.92
C LEU A 192 -18.47 -0.77 -0.83
N ASN A 193 -18.04 -0.52 0.41
CA ASN A 193 -18.88 -0.81 1.58
C ASN A 193 -19.22 0.41 2.45
N ASN A 194 -18.49 1.53 2.35
CA ASN A 194 -18.72 2.66 3.24
C ASN A 194 -18.73 4.03 2.53
N PRO A 195 -19.92 4.62 2.31
CA PRO A 195 -20.06 5.93 1.68
C PRO A 195 -19.53 7.09 2.54
N ILE A 196 -19.28 6.89 3.86
CA ILE A 196 -18.69 7.91 4.73
C ILE A 196 -17.26 8.23 4.28
N ILE A 197 -16.57 7.29 3.63
CA ILE A 197 -15.24 7.51 3.05
C ILE A 197 -15.29 8.60 1.99
N ASP A 198 -16.29 8.60 1.10
CA ASP A 198 -16.48 9.63 0.06
C ASP A 198 -16.58 11.02 0.70
N SER A 199 -17.41 11.12 1.75
CA SER A 199 -17.56 12.37 2.49
C SER A 199 -16.25 12.81 3.16
N ALA A 200 -15.45 11.87 3.68
CA ALA A 200 -14.16 12.19 4.30
C ALA A 200 -13.13 12.67 3.26
N VAL A 201 -13.08 12.02 2.10
CA VAL A 201 -12.21 12.36 0.97
C VAL A 201 -12.60 13.74 0.42
N SER A 202 -13.88 13.96 0.10
CA SER A 202 -14.40 15.23 -0.43
C SER A 202 -14.19 16.41 0.55
N ASN A 203 -14.47 16.21 1.85
CA ASN A 203 -14.31 17.27 2.86
C ASN A 203 -12.84 17.58 3.19
N THR A 204 -11.90 16.73 2.76
CA THR A 204 -10.47 16.98 2.83
C THR A 204 -9.85 17.20 1.43
N GLY A 205 -10.67 17.50 0.43
CA GLY A 205 -10.23 17.64 -0.95
C GLY A 205 -9.03 18.57 -1.09
N TYR A 206 -8.03 18.10 -1.83
CA TYR A 206 -6.74 18.78 -2.06
C TYR A 206 -5.87 19.01 -0.82
N GLN A 207 -6.30 18.64 0.40
CA GLN A 207 -5.49 18.80 1.60
C GLN A 207 -4.36 17.76 1.65
N ILE A 208 -3.16 18.26 1.94
CA ILE A 208 -1.92 17.50 2.08
C ILE A 208 -1.17 17.97 3.32
N LEU A 209 -0.12 17.24 3.71
CA LEU A 209 0.83 17.69 4.69
C LEU A 209 2.10 18.20 4.01
N SER A 210 2.53 19.41 4.36
CA SER A 210 3.79 19.99 3.90
C SER A 210 4.59 20.61 5.05
N ASP A 211 5.86 20.78 4.84
CA ASP A 211 6.71 21.59 5.71
C ASP A 211 6.54 23.09 5.39
N LYS A 212 7.27 23.96 6.11
CA LYS A 212 7.27 25.43 5.92
C LYS A 212 7.80 25.89 4.54
N ASN A 213 8.40 24.98 3.77
CA ASN A 213 8.92 25.23 2.43
C ASN A 213 8.07 24.54 1.35
N ASP A 214 6.83 24.20 1.65
CA ASP A 214 5.86 23.54 0.77
C ASP A 214 6.29 22.15 0.27
N LYS A 215 7.29 21.51 0.92
CA LYS A 215 7.67 20.14 0.59
C LYS A 215 6.73 19.14 1.25
N TYR A 216 6.26 18.16 0.47
CA TYR A 216 5.40 17.09 0.96
C TYR A 216 6.00 16.33 2.14
N ALA A 217 5.24 16.17 3.21
CA ALA A 217 5.61 15.40 4.37
C ALA A 217 5.87 13.92 4.04
N PRO A 218 6.75 13.23 4.75
CA PRO A 218 6.91 11.77 4.65
C PRO A 218 5.83 11.07 5.48
N THR A 219 4.63 10.93 4.94
CA THR A 219 3.44 10.42 5.63
C THR A 219 3.42 8.89 5.74
N PHE A 220 4.43 8.31 6.37
CA PHE A 220 4.45 6.89 6.68
C PHE A 220 3.42 6.54 7.76
N PHE A 221 2.85 5.34 7.65
CA PHE A 221 1.94 4.80 8.66
C PHE A 221 2.10 3.28 8.80
N SER A 222 1.69 2.75 9.92
CA SER A 222 1.67 1.30 10.18
C SER A 222 0.50 0.93 11.09
N ALA A 223 0.10 -0.34 11.07
CA ALA A 223 -1.09 -0.80 11.77
C ALA A 223 -1.06 -0.48 13.28
N ASN A 224 0.05 -0.78 13.97
CA ASN A 224 0.17 -0.56 15.41
C ASN A 224 1.63 -0.32 15.82
N CYS A 225 1.93 0.75 16.55
CA CYS A 225 3.29 1.06 16.99
C CYS A 225 3.72 0.32 18.28
N GLY A 226 2.81 -0.35 18.98
CA GLY A 226 3.11 -1.10 20.21
C GLY A 226 3.37 -0.21 21.44
N GLY A 227 2.87 1.02 21.45
CA GLY A 227 3.03 1.99 22.53
C GLY A 227 4.16 2.99 22.33
N GLN A 228 4.95 2.86 21.25
CA GLN A 228 5.99 3.80 20.89
C GLN A 228 6.22 3.78 19.37
N THR A 229 6.24 4.95 18.73
CA THR A 229 6.62 5.07 17.33
C THR A 229 8.10 4.74 17.13
N CYS A 230 8.48 4.41 15.91
CA CYS A 230 9.85 3.99 15.59
C CYS A 230 10.63 5.13 14.94
N ASN A 231 11.89 5.29 15.31
CA ASN A 231 12.80 6.16 14.57
C ASN A 231 13.03 5.57 13.17
N PRO A 232 12.90 6.35 12.08
CA PRO A 232 13.15 5.89 10.71
C PRO A 232 14.50 5.22 10.51
N SER A 233 15.56 5.73 11.17
CA SER A 233 16.92 5.19 11.06
C SER A 233 17.06 3.73 11.51
N TYR A 234 16.15 3.25 12.39
CA TYR A 234 16.13 1.85 12.84
C TYR A 234 15.61 0.89 11.77
N ILE A 235 14.88 1.44 10.78
CA ILE A 235 14.25 0.67 9.71
C ILE A 235 14.96 0.86 8.37
N TRP A 236 15.31 2.11 8.00
CA TRP A 236 15.86 2.45 6.69
C TRP A 236 17.30 2.94 6.71
N LYS A 237 17.95 2.94 7.90
CA LYS A 237 19.32 3.43 8.11
C LYS A 237 19.50 4.93 7.78
N GLU A 238 18.42 5.66 7.60
CA GLU A 238 18.39 7.08 7.29
C GLU A 238 17.47 7.81 8.26
N SER A 239 17.89 8.98 8.72
CA SER A 239 17.01 9.89 9.45
C SER A 239 16.09 10.59 8.45
N ILE A 240 14.83 10.75 8.83
CA ILE A 240 13.85 11.47 8.02
C ILE A 240 13.40 12.66 8.86
N GLU A 241 13.61 13.86 8.33
CA GLU A 241 13.24 15.11 8.99
C GLU A 241 11.75 15.09 9.39
N GLY A 242 11.43 15.55 10.58
CA GLY A 242 10.07 15.61 11.12
C GLY A 242 9.48 14.28 11.56
N LEU A 243 10.24 13.17 11.49
CA LEU A 243 9.81 11.86 12.02
C LEU A 243 10.73 11.41 13.14
N THR A 244 10.20 11.36 14.35
CA THR A 244 10.90 10.94 15.56
C THR A 244 10.16 9.81 16.28
N SER A 245 10.85 9.16 17.21
CA SER A 245 10.23 8.19 18.11
C SER A 245 9.63 8.92 19.31
N PHE A 246 8.36 8.61 19.62
CA PHE A 246 7.66 9.13 20.82
C PHE A 246 6.66 8.10 21.35
N LYS A 247 6.23 8.27 22.59
CA LYS A 247 5.24 7.38 23.24
C LYS A 247 3.84 7.64 22.70
N ASP A 248 3.16 6.55 22.29
CA ASP A 248 1.78 6.53 21.84
C ASP A 248 1.01 5.47 22.61
N THR A 249 0.26 5.91 23.61
CA THR A 249 -0.52 5.01 24.48
C THR A 249 -1.91 4.69 23.95
N PHE A 250 -2.35 5.30 22.85
CA PHE A 250 -3.70 5.10 22.31
C PHE A 250 -3.90 3.71 21.70
N CYS A 251 -2.83 3.05 21.20
CA CYS A 251 -2.91 1.75 20.53
C CYS A 251 -2.72 0.54 21.46
N VAL A 252 -2.33 0.72 22.73
CA VAL A 252 -1.83 -0.38 23.60
C VAL A 252 -2.88 -1.40 24.03
N TYR A 253 -4.15 -1.09 23.89
CA TYR A 253 -5.26 -1.99 24.24
C TYR A 253 -5.93 -2.65 23.04
N SER A 254 -5.35 -2.49 21.85
CA SER A 254 -5.89 -3.09 20.63
C SER A 254 -5.41 -4.53 20.43
N LYS A 255 -6.11 -5.28 19.58
CA LYS A 255 -5.77 -6.69 19.29
C LYS A 255 -4.36 -6.88 18.77
N GLN A 256 -3.80 -5.89 18.05
CA GLN A 256 -2.48 -5.97 17.46
C GLN A 256 -1.37 -5.37 18.34
N ALA A 257 -1.72 -4.91 19.53
CA ALA A 257 -0.77 -4.26 20.45
C ALA A 257 0.31 -5.22 20.94
N THR A 258 -0.01 -6.49 21.10
CA THR A 258 0.93 -7.52 21.57
C THR A 258 0.85 -8.79 20.73
N TRP A 259 1.94 -9.54 20.71
CA TRP A 259 2.01 -10.84 20.03
C TRP A 259 3.12 -11.70 20.62
N THR A 260 3.00 -13.02 20.45
CA THR A 260 4.02 -13.99 20.86
C THR A 260 4.33 -14.91 19.69
N LYS A 261 5.59 -15.31 19.57
CA LYS A 261 6.05 -16.33 18.62
C LYS A 261 7.17 -17.17 19.22
N SER A 262 7.07 -18.48 19.08
CA SER A 262 8.15 -19.41 19.43
C SER A 262 8.91 -19.82 18.17
N ILE A 263 10.25 -19.84 18.26
CA ILE A 263 11.16 -20.24 17.18
C ILE A 263 12.07 -21.32 17.76
N PRO A 264 12.36 -22.43 17.05
CA PRO A 264 13.34 -23.40 17.50
C PRO A 264 14.66 -22.71 17.86
N TYR A 265 15.19 -22.99 19.04
CA TYR A 265 16.41 -22.36 19.55
C TYR A 265 17.58 -22.51 18.58
N ILE A 266 17.71 -23.69 17.99
CA ILE A 266 18.78 -23.98 17.02
C ILE A 266 18.69 -23.07 15.78
N ASP A 267 17.48 -22.75 15.28
CA ASP A 267 17.29 -21.88 14.11
C ASP A 267 17.70 -20.44 14.44
N TRP A 268 17.33 -19.96 15.64
CA TRP A 268 17.67 -18.63 16.12
C TRP A 268 19.20 -18.45 16.24
N VAL A 269 19.83 -19.38 16.99
CA VAL A 269 21.29 -19.33 17.24
C VAL A 269 22.06 -19.51 15.94
N THR A 270 21.70 -20.52 15.13
CA THR A 270 22.38 -20.78 13.86
C THR A 270 22.36 -19.57 12.95
N PHE A 271 21.23 -18.87 12.85
CA PHE A 271 21.14 -17.65 12.03
C PHE A 271 22.07 -16.57 12.55
N ILE A 272 22.04 -16.30 13.86
CA ILE A 272 22.83 -15.23 14.48
C ILE A 272 24.33 -15.53 14.38
N VAL A 273 24.75 -16.75 14.70
CA VAL A 273 26.17 -17.16 14.63
C VAL A 273 26.67 -17.10 13.20
N LYS A 274 25.96 -17.72 12.24
CA LYS A 274 26.42 -17.78 10.85
C LYS A 274 26.48 -16.41 10.18
N LYS A 275 25.56 -15.51 10.52
CA LYS A 275 25.47 -14.22 9.83
C LYS A 275 26.32 -13.14 10.48
N TYR A 276 26.42 -13.13 11.80
CA TYR A 276 27.05 -12.05 12.57
C TYR A 276 28.30 -12.50 13.33
N ASN A 277 28.71 -13.77 13.20
CA ASN A 277 29.84 -14.35 13.91
C ASN A 277 29.74 -14.15 15.44
N PHE A 278 28.52 -14.32 15.97
CA PHE A 278 28.23 -14.03 17.39
C PHE A 278 28.99 -14.99 18.31
N PRO A 279 29.63 -14.50 19.39
CA PRO A 279 30.49 -15.31 20.25
C PRO A 279 29.66 -16.12 21.26
N ILE A 280 29.17 -17.30 20.85
CA ILE A 280 28.39 -18.20 21.73
C ILE A 280 29.19 -18.92 22.78
N ASP A 281 30.53 -18.97 22.63
CA ASP A 281 31.43 -19.60 23.60
C ASP A 281 31.66 -18.68 24.82
N ASP A 282 31.35 -17.40 24.73
CA ASP A 282 31.36 -16.46 25.84
C ASP A 282 30.04 -16.54 26.62
N SER A 283 30.14 -16.86 27.91
CA SER A 283 28.97 -17.10 28.76
C SER A 283 28.07 -15.87 28.92
N LEU A 284 28.66 -14.67 28.97
CA LEU A 284 27.91 -13.41 29.08
C LEU A 284 27.15 -13.12 27.78
N SER A 285 27.82 -13.23 26.64
CA SER A 285 27.21 -13.08 25.32
C SER A 285 26.05 -14.06 25.13
N LEU A 286 26.24 -15.33 25.52
CA LEU A 286 25.19 -16.35 25.46
C LEU A 286 24.00 -16.01 26.36
N GLN A 287 24.24 -15.48 27.58
CA GLN A 287 23.17 -15.03 28.46
C GLN A 287 22.39 -13.89 27.86
N LEU A 288 23.06 -12.89 27.26
CA LEU A 288 22.45 -11.75 26.58
C LEU A 288 21.63 -12.19 25.35
N LEU A 289 22.15 -13.11 24.55
CA LEU A 289 21.45 -13.71 23.43
C LEU A 289 20.16 -14.42 23.87
N ASN A 290 20.21 -15.11 25.00
CA ASN A 290 19.09 -15.89 25.52
C ASN A 290 18.03 -15.07 26.28
N ASN A 291 18.35 -13.84 26.67
CA ASN A 291 17.47 -13.01 27.49
C ASN A 291 17.64 -11.53 27.13
N PHE A 292 17.01 -11.13 26.03
CA PHE A 292 17.01 -9.73 25.59
C PHE A 292 15.69 -9.08 25.93
N LYS A 293 15.76 -7.92 26.61
CA LYS A 293 14.58 -7.10 26.94
C LYS A 293 14.65 -5.76 26.25
N GLN A 294 13.55 -5.39 25.60
CA GLN A 294 13.42 -4.10 24.94
C GLN A 294 12.30 -3.30 25.63
N ASP A 295 12.67 -2.39 26.53
CA ASP A 295 11.73 -1.49 27.21
C ASP A 295 11.32 -0.33 26.30
N GLU A 296 12.28 0.22 25.56
CA GLU A 296 12.10 1.22 24.52
C GLU A 296 12.64 0.69 23.19
N ARG A 297 12.12 1.21 22.07
CA ARG A 297 12.56 0.76 20.74
C ARG A 297 14.03 0.99 20.50
N GLN A 298 14.70 -0.03 19.99
CA GLN A 298 16.12 -0.04 19.66
C GLN A 298 16.31 -0.42 18.18
N ALA A 299 17.48 -0.11 17.63
CA ALA A 299 17.87 -0.51 16.29
C ALA A 299 18.44 -1.93 16.23
N PHE A 300 19.19 -2.31 17.29
CA PHE A 300 19.97 -3.53 17.35
C PHE A 300 19.49 -4.47 18.45
N TYR A 301 19.68 -5.75 18.21
CA TYR A 301 19.51 -6.81 19.20
C TYR A 301 20.70 -6.80 20.16
N ILE A 302 20.45 -6.84 21.46
CA ILE A 302 21.41 -6.76 22.55
C ILE A 302 22.09 -5.38 22.59
N ASP A 303 23.12 -5.18 21.78
CA ASP A 303 23.94 -3.97 21.74
C ASP A 303 24.42 -3.69 20.30
N PRO A 304 24.60 -2.42 19.89
CA PRO A 304 25.10 -2.07 18.56
C PRO A 304 26.44 -2.72 18.18
N SER A 305 27.31 -3.02 19.16
CA SER A 305 28.62 -3.63 18.92
C SER A 305 28.54 -5.04 18.32
N TYR A 306 27.46 -5.76 18.56
CA TYR A 306 27.22 -7.07 17.93
C TYR A 306 26.71 -6.94 16.48
N GLY A 307 26.31 -5.75 16.05
CA GLY A 307 25.94 -5.46 14.67
C GLY A 307 24.70 -6.22 14.17
N ILE A 308 23.77 -6.63 15.05
CA ILE A 308 22.59 -7.44 14.72
C ILE A 308 21.34 -6.55 14.62
N PRO A 309 20.90 -6.09 13.44
CA PRO A 309 19.74 -5.22 13.32
C PRO A 309 18.44 -5.97 13.63
N LEU A 310 17.59 -5.41 14.48
CA LEU A 310 16.27 -5.96 14.78
C LEU A 310 15.38 -6.09 13.53
N LYS A 311 15.58 -5.19 12.53
CA LYS A 311 14.91 -5.30 11.23
C LYS A 311 15.21 -6.63 10.53
N GLU A 312 16.46 -7.07 10.51
CA GLU A 312 16.85 -8.31 9.84
C GLU A 312 16.30 -9.55 10.56
N LEU A 313 16.25 -9.52 11.90
CA LEU A 313 15.58 -10.57 12.69
C LEU A 313 14.08 -10.62 12.38
N ARG A 314 13.42 -9.45 12.28
CA ARG A 314 12.02 -9.36 11.89
C ARG A 314 11.77 -9.99 10.53
N GLU A 315 12.58 -9.68 9.53
CA GLU A 315 12.47 -10.19 8.16
C GLU A 315 12.73 -11.70 8.11
N LYS A 316 13.85 -12.15 8.69
CA LYS A 316 14.25 -13.57 8.72
C LYS A 316 13.19 -14.46 9.35
N PHE A 317 12.69 -14.06 10.50
CA PHE A 317 11.75 -14.87 11.27
C PHE A 317 10.28 -14.47 11.10
N LYS A 318 9.99 -13.58 10.13
CA LYS A 318 8.62 -13.10 9.83
C LYS A 318 7.91 -12.63 11.10
N LEU A 319 8.55 -11.75 11.88
CA LEU A 319 8.00 -11.16 13.10
C LEU A 319 7.09 -9.99 12.74
N LYS A 320 6.09 -9.72 13.58
CA LYS A 320 5.12 -8.66 13.31
C LYS A 320 5.72 -7.25 13.37
N SER A 321 6.71 -7.03 14.25
CA SER A 321 7.38 -5.74 14.44
C SER A 321 8.85 -5.95 14.81
N THR A 322 9.62 -4.85 14.94
CA THR A 322 10.96 -4.83 15.54
C THR A 322 10.94 -4.56 17.05
N TYR A 323 9.77 -4.38 17.64
CA TYR A 323 9.60 -4.07 19.06
C TYR A 323 9.27 -5.33 19.84
N PHE A 324 10.31 -6.09 20.23
CA PHE A 324 10.15 -7.38 20.90
C PHE A 324 11.27 -7.66 21.89
N SER A 325 10.97 -8.50 22.87
CA SER A 325 11.91 -9.11 23.79
C SER A 325 12.00 -10.61 23.52
N VAL A 326 13.10 -11.25 23.90
CA VAL A 326 13.25 -12.71 23.75
C VAL A 326 13.66 -13.34 25.06
N ARG A 327 13.25 -14.59 25.24
CA ARG A 327 13.66 -15.47 26.36
C ARG A 327 13.80 -16.89 25.86
N LYS A 328 14.91 -17.54 26.21
CA LYS A 328 15.05 -18.98 25.97
C LYS A 328 14.12 -19.74 26.91
N ASP A 329 13.41 -20.74 26.38
CA ASP A 329 12.50 -21.62 27.10
C ASP A 329 12.60 -23.04 26.53
N GLY A 330 13.37 -23.90 27.21
CA GLY A 330 13.71 -25.23 26.69
C GLY A 330 14.38 -25.18 25.32
N GLU A 331 13.80 -25.87 24.36
CA GLU A 331 14.26 -25.96 22.96
C GLU A 331 13.77 -24.80 22.07
N TYR A 332 13.16 -23.77 22.68
CA TYR A 332 12.60 -22.65 21.94
C TYR A 332 13.15 -21.32 22.42
N MET A 333 13.22 -20.38 21.47
CA MET A 333 13.31 -18.96 21.74
C MET A 333 11.89 -18.39 21.70
N VAL A 334 11.38 -17.94 22.85
CA VAL A 334 10.07 -17.31 22.99
C VAL A 334 10.24 -15.81 22.80
N ILE A 335 9.55 -15.29 21.80
CA ILE A 335 9.59 -13.88 21.41
C ILE A 335 8.27 -13.23 21.83
N SER A 336 8.34 -12.22 22.70
CA SER A 336 7.21 -11.42 23.14
C SER A 336 7.31 -10.03 22.52
N GLY A 337 6.44 -9.72 21.58
CA GLY A 337 6.50 -8.50 20.80
C GLY A 337 5.32 -7.57 21.00
N ARG A 338 5.51 -6.32 20.61
CA ARG A 338 4.51 -5.24 20.64
C ARG A 338 4.36 -4.61 19.26
N GLY A 339 3.10 -4.33 18.86
CA GLY A 339 2.76 -3.67 17.61
C GLY A 339 2.84 -4.53 16.35
N PHE A 340 2.43 -3.94 15.22
CA PHE A 340 2.43 -4.59 13.91
C PHE A 340 2.83 -3.58 12.83
N GLY A 341 3.85 -3.91 12.04
CA GLY A 341 4.43 -3.06 11.01
C GLY A 341 5.78 -2.47 11.40
N HIS A 342 6.20 -1.42 10.70
CA HIS A 342 7.48 -0.75 10.94
C HIS A 342 7.43 0.25 12.12
N GLY A 343 6.25 0.76 12.47
CA GLY A 343 6.05 1.67 13.60
C GLY A 343 6.44 3.13 13.34
N VAL A 344 6.91 3.50 12.16
CA VAL A 344 7.33 4.87 11.80
C VAL A 344 6.10 5.70 11.43
N GLY A 345 6.07 6.96 11.85
CA GLY A 345 5.00 7.91 11.54
C GLY A 345 3.69 7.58 12.26
N LEU A 346 2.56 7.61 11.55
CA LEU A 346 1.24 7.41 12.15
C LEU A 346 0.98 5.94 12.52
N CYS A 347 0.49 5.74 13.74
CA CYS A 347 -0.08 4.48 14.21
C CYS A 347 -1.58 4.45 13.87
N GLN A 348 -2.00 3.58 12.94
CA GLN A 348 -3.40 3.52 12.51
C GLN A 348 -4.36 3.22 13.67
N GLU A 349 -4.08 2.18 14.47
CA GLU A 349 -4.94 1.83 15.62
C GLU A 349 -4.93 2.91 16.73
N GLY A 350 -3.80 3.64 16.89
CA GLY A 350 -3.73 4.80 17.78
C GLY A 350 -4.61 5.96 17.28
N ALA A 351 -4.49 6.32 16.02
CA ALA A 351 -5.29 7.36 15.37
C ALA A 351 -6.79 7.01 15.37
N MET A 352 -7.15 5.73 15.11
CA MET A 352 -8.52 5.22 15.22
C MET A 352 -9.06 5.38 16.64
N LYS A 353 -8.25 5.09 17.65
CA LYS A 353 -8.65 5.27 19.07
C LYS A 353 -8.84 6.74 19.40
N MET A 354 -7.91 7.61 18.97
CA MET A 354 -8.05 9.05 19.17
C MET A 354 -9.36 9.58 18.56
N ALA A 355 -9.66 9.21 17.31
CA ALA A 355 -10.91 9.61 16.66
C ALA A 355 -12.16 9.16 17.44
N ARG A 356 -12.17 7.91 17.93
CA ARG A 356 -13.26 7.37 18.77
C ARG A 356 -13.38 8.05 20.14
N THR A 357 -12.36 8.75 20.59
CA THR A 357 -12.35 9.52 21.84
C THR A 357 -12.40 11.02 21.58
N ASN A 358 -13.05 11.43 20.47
CA ASN A 358 -13.40 12.79 20.09
C ASN A 358 -12.22 13.71 19.72
N TYR A 359 -11.05 13.15 19.37
CA TYR A 359 -10.01 13.97 18.74
C TYR A 359 -10.38 14.26 17.29
N SER A 360 -10.25 15.52 16.90
CA SER A 360 -10.44 15.93 15.51
C SER A 360 -9.28 15.47 14.60
N CYS A 361 -9.52 15.42 13.31
CA CYS A 361 -8.49 15.16 12.29
C CYS A 361 -7.23 16.01 12.50
N ASN A 362 -7.38 17.31 12.72
CA ASN A 362 -6.26 18.23 12.95
C ASN A 362 -5.46 17.88 14.21
N GLN A 363 -6.11 17.50 15.29
CA GLN A 363 -5.44 17.10 16.53
C GLN A 363 -4.67 15.79 16.35
N ILE A 364 -5.25 14.82 15.65
CA ILE A 364 -4.59 13.53 15.34
C ILE A 364 -3.37 13.76 14.46
N ILE A 365 -3.49 14.54 13.39
CA ILE A 365 -2.38 14.88 12.49
C ILE A 365 -1.28 15.60 13.28
N LYS A 366 -1.62 16.60 14.10
CA LYS A 366 -0.64 17.33 14.90
C LYS A 366 0.09 16.45 15.93
N PHE A 367 -0.56 15.40 16.41
CA PHE A 367 0.07 14.43 17.33
C PHE A 367 1.14 13.58 16.64
N TYR A 368 0.86 13.07 15.42
CA TYR A 368 1.79 12.20 14.70
C TYR A 368 2.80 12.95 13.81
N PHE A 369 2.46 14.15 13.36
CA PHE A 369 3.25 14.98 12.44
C PHE A 369 3.36 16.42 12.95
N PRO A 370 3.97 16.63 14.14
CA PRO A 370 3.96 17.95 14.81
C PRO A 370 4.67 19.06 14.01
N ASP A 371 5.62 18.70 13.16
CA ASP A 371 6.44 19.64 12.38
C ASP A 371 5.84 19.99 11.00
N TYR A 372 4.69 19.39 10.66
CA TYR A 372 4.03 19.61 9.38
C TYR A 372 2.69 20.32 9.53
N LEU A 373 2.28 20.98 8.47
CA LEU A 373 1.04 21.74 8.38
C LEU A 373 0.11 21.11 7.33
N ILE A 374 -1.20 21.20 7.57
CA ILE A 374 -2.19 20.91 6.55
C ILE A 374 -2.21 22.11 5.59
N SER A 375 -1.85 21.85 4.35
CA SER A 375 -1.87 22.81 3.24
C SER A 375 -2.76 22.27 2.10
N LYS A 376 -2.86 22.99 1.00
CA LYS A 376 -3.59 22.53 -0.19
C LYS A 376 -2.61 22.33 -1.34
N ILE A 377 -2.87 21.33 -2.17
CA ILE A 377 -2.16 21.17 -3.45
C ILE A 377 -2.47 22.40 -4.30
N ILE A 378 -1.43 23.07 -4.79
CA ILE A 378 -1.55 24.14 -5.77
C ILE A 378 -1.29 23.49 -7.13
N TYR A 379 -2.29 23.50 -8.00
CA TYR A 379 -2.13 23.12 -9.40
C TYR A 379 -1.67 24.37 -10.17
N ASN A 380 -0.44 24.34 -10.66
CA ASN A 380 0.09 25.38 -11.55
C ASN A 380 -0.33 25.10 -12.99
#